data_0c77b1de081673c12fea7b2492ee4b02
#
_entry.id   0c77b1de081673c12fea7b2492ee4b02
#
_cell.length_a   1.000
_cell.length_b   1.000
_cell.length_c   1.000
_cell.angle_alpha   90.00
_cell.angle_beta   90.00
_cell.angle_gamma   90.00
#
_symmetry.space_group_name_H-M   'P 1'
#
loop_
_entity.id
_entity.type
_entity.pdbx_description
1 polymer ?
#
loop_
_entity_poly.entity_id
_entity_poly.type
_entity_poly.pdbx_seq_one_letter_code
_entity_poly.pdbx_strand_id
1 'polypeptide(L)'
;MVQSMVEAGGRVLEMNGGRVETGPVTRFRLAPVPFGYADAQIDDYGGRVGRFVHRPGAALSLRARFSHDADLLRGTAGFGFWKAPYGDPTRRRPSLPQAAWFFFASPPNDLPFAPESPGRGWFAATIDAGTTAALALIPAAPLVLVLNQFAAARQRVWPAVRRRMGIDGAPLNLDMRGWHEYRLEWRPDGCRFAVDGRIVLETSHSPRGPLGFICWLDNQYLVLTPRGRFRAGTLGLADEQWMEVAHFGISVD
;
A
#
# COMPACT_ATOMS: atom_id res chain seq x y z
N MET A 1 -14.98 20.36 -11.08
CA MET A 1 -14.62 20.75 -9.69
C MET A 1 -13.76 19.63 -9.13
N VAL A 2 -12.55 19.92 -8.63
CA VAL A 2 -11.72 18.91 -7.95
C VAL A 2 -12.28 18.75 -6.54
N GLN A 3 -12.81 17.60 -6.23
CA GLN A 3 -13.36 17.27 -4.91
C GLN A 3 -12.21 16.93 -3.97
N SER A 4 -12.23 17.41 -2.72
CA SER A 4 -11.25 16.96 -1.72
C SER A 4 -11.56 15.54 -1.26
N MET A 5 -10.56 14.80 -0.77
CA MET A 5 -10.73 13.45 -0.25
C MET A 5 -11.76 13.39 0.90
N VAL A 6 -11.84 14.44 1.72
CA VAL A 6 -12.80 14.53 2.83
C VAL A 6 -14.22 14.82 2.33
N GLU A 7 -14.38 15.70 1.32
CA GLU A 7 -15.68 15.94 0.66
C GLU A 7 -16.21 14.70 -0.05
N ALA A 8 -15.32 13.81 -0.49
CA ALA A 8 -15.67 12.50 -1.03
C ALA A 8 -16.07 11.47 0.05
N GLY A 9 -16.18 11.88 1.32
CA GLY A 9 -16.58 11.02 2.44
C GLY A 9 -15.40 10.37 3.18
N GLY A 10 -14.19 10.82 2.94
CA GLY A 10 -13.00 10.32 3.61
C GLY A 10 -12.97 10.68 5.10
N ARG A 11 -12.57 9.73 5.93
CA ARG A 11 -12.32 9.87 7.35
C ARG A 11 -10.85 10.26 7.57
N VAL A 12 -10.61 11.27 8.41
CA VAL A 12 -9.26 11.64 8.85
C VAL A 12 -8.88 10.83 10.08
N LEU A 13 -7.69 10.24 10.09
CA LEU A 13 -7.05 9.60 11.23
C LEU A 13 -5.69 10.25 11.46
N GLU A 14 -5.47 10.70 12.69
CA GLU A 14 -4.23 11.36 13.13
C GLU A 14 -3.74 10.73 14.44
N MET A 15 -2.49 10.31 14.47
CA MET A 15 -1.90 9.66 15.66
C MET A 15 -0.48 10.18 15.92
N ASN A 16 -0.16 10.42 17.18
CA ASN A 16 1.18 10.69 17.70
C ASN A 16 2.00 11.68 16.86
N GLY A 17 1.45 12.86 16.61
CA GLY A 17 2.10 13.93 15.83
C GLY A 17 1.85 13.86 14.33
N GLY A 18 1.10 12.86 13.86
CA GLY A 18 0.52 12.89 12.52
C GLY A 18 -0.56 13.96 12.40
N ARG A 19 -0.59 14.67 11.27
CA ARG A 19 -1.60 15.70 10.97
C ARG A 19 -1.98 15.65 9.49
N VAL A 20 -3.24 15.95 9.22
CA VAL A 20 -3.79 16.08 7.88
C VAL A 20 -4.34 17.48 7.70
N GLU A 21 -3.71 18.25 6.86
CA GLU A 21 -4.12 19.60 6.50
C GLU A 21 -4.89 19.53 5.18
N THR A 22 -6.21 19.76 5.24
CA THR A 22 -7.09 19.67 4.07
C THR A 22 -7.19 21.00 3.33
N GLY A 23 -7.26 20.96 2.00
CA GLY A 23 -7.38 22.13 1.14
C GLY A 23 -7.32 21.72 -0.34
N PRO A 24 -7.06 22.69 -1.25
CA PRO A 24 -6.81 22.38 -2.67
C PRO A 24 -5.64 21.39 -2.86
N VAL A 25 -4.68 21.45 -1.95
CA VAL A 25 -3.64 20.44 -1.72
C VAL A 25 -3.85 19.91 -0.31
N THR A 26 -4.02 18.60 -0.19
CA THR A 26 -4.06 17.93 1.12
C THR A 26 -2.64 17.53 1.51
N ARG A 27 -2.21 17.92 2.71
CA ARG A 27 -0.89 17.58 3.24
C ARG A 27 -1.04 16.60 4.41
N PHE A 28 -0.38 15.47 4.30
CA PHE A 28 -0.15 14.50 5.37
C PHE A 28 1.22 14.78 5.97
N ARG A 29 1.29 15.03 7.26
CA ARG A 29 2.52 15.43 7.94
C ARG A 29 2.78 14.57 9.16
N LEU A 30 4.02 14.16 9.36
CA LEU A 30 4.51 13.56 10.60
C LEU A 30 5.54 14.50 11.22
N ALA A 31 5.28 14.94 12.44
CA ALA A 31 6.27 15.66 13.25
C ALA A 31 7.40 14.71 13.69
N PRO A 32 8.55 15.22 14.13
CA PRO A 32 9.56 14.40 14.78
C PRO A 32 8.98 13.63 15.96
N VAL A 33 9.19 12.31 15.99
CA VAL A 33 8.77 11.44 17.08
C VAL A 33 9.89 10.44 17.41
N PRO A 34 10.34 10.35 18.66
CA PRO A 34 11.43 9.44 19.02
C PRO A 34 10.98 7.97 19.07
N PHE A 35 9.71 7.71 19.37
CA PHE A 35 9.14 6.36 19.51
C PHE A 35 7.62 6.39 19.38
N GLY A 36 7.05 5.18 19.14
CA GLY A 36 5.61 4.99 19.00
C GLY A 36 5.13 5.11 17.56
N TYR A 37 3.89 4.73 17.35
CA TYR A 37 3.26 4.78 16.04
C TYR A 37 2.74 6.19 15.76
N ALA A 38 3.20 6.79 14.68
CA ALA A 38 2.73 8.06 14.14
C ALA A 38 2.06 7.82 12.80
N ASP A 39 0.89 8.42 12.58
CA ASP A 39 0.09 8.22 11.39
C ASP A 39 -0.70 9.49 11.01
N ALA A 40 -0.69 9.80 9.74
CA ALA A 40 -1.55 10.78 9.10
C ALA A 40 -2.25 10.10 7.93
N GLN A 41 -3.57 9.92 8.00
CA GLN A 41 -4.31 9.09 7.04
C GLN A 41 -5.66 9.72 6.68
N ILE A 42 -6.07 9.52 5.43
CA ILE A 42 -7.46 9.62 5.00
C ILE A 42 -7.88 8.27 4.43
N ASP A 43 -9.03 7.76 4.88
CA ASP A 43 -9.64 6.54 4.37
C ASP A 43 -11.16 6.66 4.28
N ASP A 44 -11.79 5.81 3.50
CA ASP A 44 -13.24 5.72 3.40
C ASP A 44 -13.82 4.43 4.01
N TYR A 45 -13.15 3.86 4.98
CA TYR A 45 -13.55 2.60 5.63
C TYR A 45 -14.91 2.66 6.36
N GLY A 46 -15.57 3.80 6.30
CA GLY A 46 -16.94 4.04 6.72
C GLY A 46 -17.16 3.97 8.23
N GLY A 47 -17.80 5.00 8.80
CA GLY A 47 -18.09 5.16 10.22
C GLY A 47 -19.02 4.12 10.86
N ARG A 48 -19.46 3.10 10.15
CA ARG A 48 -20.15 1.91 10.67
C ARG A 48 -19.43 0.67 10.18
N VAL A 49 -18.57 0.14 11.07
CA VAL A 49 -18.00 -1.21 11.00
C VAL A 49 -17.66 -1.68 9.59
N GLY A 50 -16.57 -1.14 9.02
CA GLY A 50 -15.86 -1.78 7.93
C GLY A 50 -16.64 -2.04 6.66
N ARG A 51 -17.39 -1.09 6.14
CA ARG A 51 -17.95 -1.18 4.79
C ARG A 51 -16.94 -0.70 3.78
N PHE A 52 -16.22 -1.61 3.22
CA PHE A 52 -15.49 -1.38 1.98
C PHE A 52 -16.47 -1.28 0.82
N VAL A 53 -16.32 -0.25 0.00
CA VAL A 53 -17.31 0.08 -1.03
C VAL A 53 -16.80 -0.13 -2.45
N HIS A 54 -15.47 -0.04 -2.66
CA HIS A 54 -14.90 -0.13 -3.99
C HIS A 54 -14.76 -1.57 -4.45
N ARG A 55 -14.98 -1.78 -5.74
CA ARG A 55 -14.91 -3.06 -6.43
C ARG A 55 -14.16 -2.89 -7.75
N PRO A 56 -13.76 -3.99 -8.43
CA PRO A 56 -13.30 -3.91 -9.80
C PRO A 56 -14.27 -3.10 -10.67
N GLY A 57 -13.73 -2.19 -11.47
CA GLY A 57 -14.40 -1.09 -12.17
C GLY A 57 -14.06 0.28 -11.58
N ALA A 58 -13.44 0.32 -10.38
CA ALA A 58 -12.99 1.58 -9.79
C ALA A 58 -11.67 2.05 -10.39
N ALA A 59 -11.54 3.37 -10.60
CA ALA A 59 -10.29 3.99 -10.96
C ALA A 59 -9.97 5.15 -10.01
N LEU A 60 -8.70 5.23 -9.61
CA LEU A 60 -8.14 6.31 -8.79
C LEU A 60 -7.22 7.18 -9.64
N SER A 61 -7.34 8.47 -9.51
CA SER A 61 -6.38 9.44 -10.05
C SER A 61 -6.06 10.50 -9.01
N LEU A 62 -4.80 10.91 -8.93
CA LEU A 62 -4.34 12.01 -8.09
C LEU A 62 -2.95 12.47 -8.53
N ARG A 63 -2.52 13.62 -8.02
CA ARG A 63 -1.12 14.05 -8.05
C ARG A 63 -0.55 13.99 -6.65
N ALA A 64 0.70 13.53 -6.53
CA ALA A 64 1.37 13.48 -5.23
C ALA A 64 2.85 13.87 -5.35
N ARG A 65 3.39 14.40 -4.23
CA ARG A 65 4.81 14.58 -3.99
C ARG A 65 5.13 14.40 -2.51
N PHE A 66 6.41 14.24 -2.21
CA PHE A 66 6.89 13.98 -0.85
C PHE A 66 7.97 14.99 -0.45
N SER A 67 8.16 15.16 0.84
CA SER A 67 9.21 16.01 1.40
C SER A 67 10.62 15.53 1.09
N HIS A 68 10.78 14.21 0.91
CA HIS A 68 12.07 13.54 0.79
C HIS A 68 12.04 12.52 -0.34
N ASP A 69 13.22 12.22 -0.88
CA ASP A 69 13.41 11.07 -1.77
C ASP A 69 13.33 9.75 -1.00
N ALA A 70 13.26 8.65 -1.76
CA ALA A 70 13.12 7.29 -1.25
C ALA A 70 14.20 6.89 -0.23
N ASP A 71 15.39 7.46 -0.30
CA ASP A 71 16.52 7.15 0.62
C ASP A 71 16.36 7.81 1.99
N LEU A 72 15.64 8.93 2.06
CA LEU A 72 15.51 9.75 3.26
C LEU A 72 14.13 9.65 3.92
N LEU A 73 13.06 9.43 3.15
CA LEU A 73 11.72 9.24 3.70
C LEU A 73 11.71 8.00 4.60
N ARG A 74 11.05 8.08 5.76
CA ARG A 74 11.03 7.01 6.77
C ARG A 74 9.61 6.49 7.01
N GLY A 75 9.48 5.16 7.17
CA GLY A 75 8.21 4.50 7.40
C GLY A 75 7.57 3.99 6.12
N THR A 76 6.25 4.10 6.04
CA THR A 76 5.48 3.77 4.85
C THR A 76 4.58 4.91 4.42
N ALA A 77 4.25 4.95 3.15
CA ALA A 77 3.34 5.92 2.57
C ALA A 77 2.65 5.33 1.35
N GLY A 78 1.53 5.89 0.96
CA GLY A 78 0.90 5.48 -0.29
C GLY A 78 -0.55 5.87 -0.41
N PHE A 79 -1.14 5.38 -1.49
CA PHE A 79 -2.55 5.59 -1.81
C PHE A 79 -3.04 4.48 -2.74
N GLY A 80 -4.32 4.15 -2.60
CA GLY A 80 -4.96 3.12 -3.41
C GLY A 80 -6.13 2.44 -2.72
N PHE A 81 -6.42 1.22 -3.13
CA PHE A 81 -7.48 0.42 -2.56
C PHE A 81 -6.90 -0.68 -1.68
N TRP A 82 -7.38 -0.75 -0.44
CA TRP A 82 -6.82 -1.63 0.58
C TRP A 82 -7.90 -2.24 1.46
N LYS A 83 -7.65 -3.45 1.90
CA LYS A 83 -8.40 -4.10 2.97
C LYS A 83 -7.41 -4.46 4.07
N ALA A 84 -7.36 -3.61 5.09
CA ALA A 84 -6.42 -3.74 6.19
C ALA A 84 -6.64 -5.05 6.96
N PRO A 85 -5.68 -5.96 7.00
CA PRO A 85 -5.76 -7.13 7.85
C PRO A 85 -5.45 -6.80 9.31
N TYR A 86 -4.58 -5.80 9.56
CA TYR A 86 -4.04 -5.49 10.88
C TYR A 86 -3.82 -3.98 11.03
N GLY A 87 -3.83 -3.51 12.30
CA GLY A 87 -3.38 -2.16 12.66
C GLY A 87 -4.46 -1.06 12.66
N ASP A 88 -5.60 -1.25 12.01
CA ASP A 88 -6.70 -0.31 12.13
C ASP A 88 -7.42 -0.54 13.48
N PRO A 89 -7.33 0.42 14.44
CA PRO A 89 -7.94 0.30 15.77
C PRO A 89 -9.48 0.20 15.71
N THR A 90 -10.08 0.56 14.60
CA THR A 90 -11.54 0.50 14.39
C THR A 90 -12.01 -0.87 13.91
N ARG A 91 -11.11 -1.79 13.53
CA ARG A 91 -11.44 -3.11 13.00
C ARG A 91 -11.23 -4.22 14.02
N ARG A 92 -12.29 -4.94 14.29
CA ARG A 92 -12.28 -6.06 15.26
C ARG A 92 -11.97 -7.43 14.65
N ARG A 93 -12.02 -7.56 13.32
CA ARG A 93 -11.80 -8.85 12.66
C ARG A 93 -10.64 -8.76 11.67
N PRO A 94 -9.64 -9.62 11.81
CA PRO A 94 -8.57 -9.71 10.83
C PRO A 94 -9.14 -10.16 9.48
N SER A 95 -8.57 -9.66 8.40
CA SER A 95 -8.88 -10.11 7.04
C SER A 95 -7.58 -10.42 6.31
N LEU A 96 -7.65 -11.29 5.31
CA LEU A 96 -6.52 -11.55 4.46
C LEU A 96 -6.20 -10.31 3.62
N PRO A 97 -4.91 -10.00 3.41
CA PRO A 97 -4.51 -8.79 2.71
C PRO A 97 -4.96 -8.82 1.26
N GLN A 98 -5.64 -7.74 0.86
CA GLN A 98 -6.01 -7.45 -0.52
C GLN A 98 -5.73 -5.98 -0.79
N ALA A 99 -5.03 -5.69 -1.88
CA ALA A 99 -4.71 -4.33 -2.28
C ALA A 99 -4.47 -4.18 -3.77
N ALA A 100 -4.76 -2.97 -4.27
CA ALA A 100 -4.23 -2.40 -5.50
C ALA A 100 -3.83 -0.97 -5.16
N TRP A 101 -2.52 -0.66 -5.14
CA TRP A 101 -2.02 0.59 -4.59
C TRP A 101 -0.66 1.02 -5.13
N PHE A 102 -0.37 2.29 -4.99
CA PHE A 102 1.00 2.82 -4.96
C PHE A 102 1.48 2.82 -3.52
N PHE A 103 2.63 2.22 -3.25
CA PHE A 103 3.12 1.94 -1.91
C PHE A 103 4.61 2.22 -1.78
N PHE A 104 4.97 3.03 -0.79
CA PHE A 104 6.35 3.28 -0.39
C PHE A 104 6.68 2.55 0.90
N ALA A 105 7.91 2.05 0.98
CA ALA A 105 8.47 1.47 2.20
C ALA A 105 9.97 1.78 2.34
N SER A 106 10.35 2.43 3.43
CA SER A 106 11.77 2.70 3.73
C SER A 106 12.46 1.47 4.33
N PRO A 107 13.80 1.44 4.41
CA PRO A 107 14.48 0.49 5.30
C PRO A 107 13.98 0.61 6.75
N PRO A 108 13.85 -0.48 7.51
CA PRO A 108 14.25 -1.86 7.23
C PRO A 108 13.17 -2.73 6.57
N ASN A 109 12.12 -2.15 5.98
CA ASN A 109 11.10 -2.93 5.28
C ASN A 109 11.72 -3.93 4.31
N ASP A 110 11.09 -5.11 4.23
CA ASP A 110 11.37 -6.11 3.21
C ASP A 110 10.07 -6.85 2.90
N LEU A 111 9.41 -6.42 1.83
CA LEU A 111 8.05 -6.81 1.50
C LEU A 111 8.03 -7.66 0.23
N PRO A 112 7.08 -8.61 0.11
CA PRO A 112 7.02 -9.52 -1.02
C PRO A 112 6.53 -8.89 -2.33
N PHE A 113 6.28 -7.58 -2.38
CA PHE A 113 5.81 -6.87 -3.58
C PHE A 113 6.89 -6.76 -4.65
N ALA A 114 8.15 -6.57 -4.24
CA ALA A 114 9.25 -6.58 -5.18
C ALA A 114 9.53 -8.00 -5.71
N PRO A 115 9.98 -8.12 -6.97
CA PRO A 115 10.50 -9.39 -7.50
C PRO A 115 11.68 -9.91 -6.69
N GLU A 116 12.51 -9.01 -6.20
CA GLU A 116 13.73 -9.28 -5.45
C GLU A 116 13.68 -8.68 -4.05
N SER A 117 14.34 -9.33 -3.10
CA SER A 117 14.53 -8.85 -1.74
C SER A 117 15.86 -8.05 -1.65
N PRO A 118 15.90 -6.95 -0.92
CA PRO A 118 14.86 -6.42 -0.04
C PRO A 118 13.79 -5.64 -0.81
N GLY A 119 12.51 -6.02 -0.59
CA GLY A 119 11.36 -5.34 -1.15
C GLY A 119 11.07 -4.03 -0.41
N ARG A 120 11.64 -2.94 -0.87
CA ARG A 120 11.50 -1.59 -0.33
C ARG A 120 11.66 -0.54 -1.43
N GLY A 121 11.26 0.68 -1.17
CA GLY A 121 11.20 1.78 -2.13
C GLY A 121 9.78 2.10 -2.52
N TRP A 122 9.59 2.71 -3.66
CA TRP A 122 8.29 3.09 -4.21
C TRP A 122 7.83 2.07 -5.24
N PHE A 123 6.59 1.59 -5.12
CA PHE A 123 6.04 0.53 -5.97
C PHE A 123 4.63 0.86 -6.45
N ALA A 124 4.29 0.39 -7.65
CA ALA A 124 2.94 0.02 -8.02
C ALA A 124 2.76 -1.47 -7.71
N ALA A 125 1.73 -1.88 -6.97
CA ALA A 125 1.59 -3.28 -6.55
C ALA A 125 0.14 -3.73 -6.36
N THR A 126 -0.05 -5.06 -6.51
CA THR A 126 -1.29 -5.76 -6.15
C THR A 126 -1.00 -6.88 -5.15
N ILE A 127 -2.02 -7.24 -4.36
CA ILE A 127 -2.06 -8.45 -3.55
C ILE A 127 -3.50 -8.92 -3.39
N ASP A 128 -3.76 -10.21 -3.53
CA ASP A 128 -5.03 -10.85 -3.17
C ASP A 128 -4.78 -12.20 -2.48
N ALA A 129 -4.56 -12.17 -1.18
CA ALA A 129 -4.44 -13.38 -0.37
C ALA A 129 -5.80 -14.03 -0.06
N GLY A 130 -6.91 -13.44 -0.49
CA GLY A 130 -8.27 -13.98 -0.32
C GLY A 130 -8.69 -14.95 -1.43
N THR A 131 -7.86 -15.20 -2.45
CA THR A 131 -8.18 -16.15 -3.52
C THR A 131 -8.26 -17.59 -3.01
N THR A 132 -9.08 -18.42 -3.64
CA THR A 132 -9.12 -19.87 -3.34
C THR A 132 -7.76 -20.52 -3.53
N ALA A 133 -7.00 -20.07 -4.54
CA ALA A 133 -5.64 -20.54 -4.81
C ALA A 133 -4.65 -20.15 -3.69
N ALA A 134 -4.78 -18.94 -3.11
CA ALA A 134 -3.99 -18.53 -1.95
C ALA A 134 -4.37 -19.30 -0.69
N LEU A 135 -5.67 -19.48 -0.44
CA LEU A 135 -6.17 -20.27 0.70
C LEU A 135 -5.70 -21.74 0.63
N ALA A 136 -5.64 -22.31 -0.56
CA ALA A 136 -5.09 -23.66 -0.76
C ALA A 136 -3.61 -23.79 -0.43
N LEU A 137 -2.86 -22.68 -0.30
CA LEU A 137 -1.46 -22.70 0.14
C LEU A 137 -1.32 -22.82 1.67
N ILE A 138 -2.37 -22.55 2.45
CA ILE A 138 -2.28 -22.53 3.93
C ILE A 138 -1.77 -23.87 4.47
N PRO A 139 -2.29 -25.05 4.08
CA PRO A 139 -1.78 -26.33 4.54
C PRO A 139 -0.33 -26.60 4.09
N ALA A 140 0.08 -26.07 2.94
CA ALA A 140 1.41 -26.22 2.40
C ALA A 140 2.43 -25.20 2.95
N ALA A 141 1.98 -24.20 3.72
CA ALA A 141 2.84 -23.10 4.19
C ALA A 141 4.12 -23.59 4.93
N PRO A 142 4.08 -24.59 5.83
CA PRO A 142 5.31 -25.08 6.48
C PRO A 142 6.32 -25.64 5.45
N LEU A 143 5.85 -26.43 4.49
CA LEU A 143 6.71 -26.97 3.43
C LEU A 143 7.28 -25.85 2.54
N VAL A 144 6.45 -24.86 2.17
CA VAL A 144 6.89 -23.70 1.40
C VAL A 144 7.99 -22.93 2.13
N LEU A 145 7.85 -22.72 3.43
CA LEU A 145 8.87 -22.05 4.26
C LEU A 145 10.18 -22.84 4.30
N VAL A 146 10.13 -24.15 4.43
CA VAL A 146 11.32 -25.02 4.40
C VAL A 146 11.99 -24.95 3.04
N LEU A 147 11.25 -25.11 1.94
CA LEU A 147 11.79 -25.05 0.59
C LEU A 147 12.42 -23.69 0.28
N ASN A 148 11.82 -22.60 0.77
CA ASN A 148 12.32 -21.25 0.57
C ASN A 148 13.64 -20.94 1.32
N GLN A 149 14.11 -21.81 2.24
CA GLN A 149 15.45 -21.68 2.81
C GLN A 149 16.53 -21.96 1.75
N PHE A 150 16.25 -22.83 0.80
CA PHE A 150 17.18 -23.22 -0.27
C PHE A 150 17.00 -22.31 -1.49
N ALA A 151 18.09 -21.70 -1.98
CA ALA A 151 18.03 -20.72 -3.07
C ALA A 151 17.40 -21.30 -4.35
N ALA A 152 17.83 -22.49 -4.77
CA ALA A 152 17.33 -23.14 -5.98
C ALA A 152 15.82 -23.50 -5.89
N ALA A 153 15.36 -23.95 -4.73
CA ALA A 153 13.94 -24.23 -4.50
C ALA A 153 13.13 -22.94 -4.46
N ARG A 154 13.61 -21.90 -3.77
CA ARG A 154 12.96 -20.60 -3.68
C ARG A 154 12.75 -19.96 -5.04
N GLN A 155 13.73 -20.02 -5.94
CA GLN A 155 13.61 -19.48 -7.30
C GLN A 155 12.44 -20.09 -8.10
N ARG A 156 12.02 -21.30 -7.78
CA ARG A 156 10.89 -22.01 -8.42
C ARG A 156 9.59 -21.87 -7.63
N VAL A 157 9.65 -22.01 -6.33
CA VAL A 157 8.47 -22.04 -5.44
C VAL A 157 7.90 -20.65 -5.23
N TRP A 158 8.74 -19.65 -4.96
CA TRP A 158 8.30 -18.32 -4.61
C TRP A 158 7.50 -17.60 -5.71
N PRO A 159 7.88 -17.64 -6.99
CA PRO A 159 7.04 -17.10 -8.07
C PRO A 159 5.67 -17.76 -8.17
N ALA A 160 5.57 -19.06 -7.89
CA ALA A 160 4.29 -19.76 -7.89
C ALA A 160 3.40 -19.34 -6.70
N VAL A 161 3.99 -19.09 -5.53
CA VAL A 161 3.29 -18.55 -4.35
C VAL A 161 2.77 -17.13 -4.65
N ARG A 162 3.63 -16.25 -5.18
CA ARG A 162 3.24 -14.89 -5.56
C ARG A 162 2.04 -14.88 -6.50
N ARG A 163 2.09 -15.64 -7.59
CA ARG A 163 0.97 -15.74 -8.54
C ARG A 163 -0.34 -16.18 -7.87
N ARG A 164 -0.30 -17.18 -6.97
CA ARG A 164 -1.50 -17.63 -6.26
C ARG A 164 -2.06 -16.60 -5.28
N MET A 165 -1.18 -15.77 -4.71
CA MET A 165 -1.55 -14.68 -3.82
C MET A 165 -1.88 -13.37 -4.55
N GLY A 166 -1.91 -13.37 -5.89
CA GLY A 166 -2.13 -12.16 -6.67
C GLY A 166 -1.08 -11.07 -6.40
N ILE A 167 0.13 -11.47 -6.02
CA ILE A 167 1.21 -10.51 -5.75
C ILE A 167 1.94 -10.21 -7.05
N ASP A 168 1.83 -8.97 -7.46
CA ASP A 168 2.65 -8.40 -8.52
C ASP A 168 3.08 -6.99 -8.13
N GLY A 169 4.21 -6.53 -8.67
CA GLY A 169 4.70 -5.21 -8.33
C GLY A 169 5.86 -4.76 -9.22
N ALA A 170 5.86 -3.49 -9.52
CA ALA A 170 6.90 -2.80 -10.28
C ALA A 170 7.51 -1.70 -9.42
N PRO A 171 8.84 -1.68 -9.22
CA PRO A 171 9.51 -0.56 -8.58
C PRO A 171 9.41 0.69 -9.45
N LEU A 172 9.20 1.82 -8.79
CA LEU A 172 9.13 3.13 -9.43
C LEU A 172 10.42 3.89 -9.12
N ASN A 173 11.14 4.25 -10.16
CA ASN A 173 12.34 5.07 -10.05
C ASN A 173 12.03 6.48 -10.55
N LEU A 174 11.65 7.36 -9.63
CA LEU A 174 11.27 8.74 -9.91
C LEU A 174 11.71 9.65 -8.73
N ASP A 175 11.85 10.94 -9.00
CA ASP A 175 12.09 11.95 -7.95
C ASP A 175 10.79 12.18 -7.16
N MET A 176 10.68 11.58 -5.99
CA MET A 176 9.48 11.67 -5.15
C MET A 176 9.18 13.10 -4.69
N ARG A 177 10.12 14.04 -4.73
CA ARG A 177 9.91 15.45 -4.36
C ARG A 177 9.18 16.24 -5.44
N GLY A 178 9.23 15.75 -6.69
CA GLY A 178 8.46 16.31 -7.80
C GLY A 178 6.99 15.94 -7.76
N TRP A 179 6.14 16.76 -8.35
CA TRP A 179 4.75 16.42 -8.58
C TRP A 179 4.64 15.40 -9.72
N HIS A 180 4.05 14.25 -9.42
CA HIS A 180 3.73 13.22 -10.40
C HIS A 180 2.24 12.93 -10.43
N GLU A 181 1.71 12.61 -11.60
CA GLU A 181 0.35 12.13 -11.78
C GLU A 181 0.31 10.61 -11.64
N TYR A 182 -0.55 10.11 -10.78
CA TYR A 182 -0.77 8.70 -10.55
C TYR A 182 -2.17 8.31 -10.98
N ARG A 183 -2.28 7.21 -11.73
CA ARG A 183 -3.54 6.61 -12.13
C ARG A 183 -3.51 5.12 -11.89
N LEU A 184 -4.53 4.62 -11.20
CA LEU A 184 -4.80 3.20 -10.99
C LEU A 184 -6.17 2.89 -11.56
N GLU A 185 -6.23 1.97 -12.52
CA GLU A 185 -7.45 1.37 -13.03
C GLU A 185 -7.55 -0.06 -12.49
N TRP A 186 -8.50 -0.28 -11.63
CA TRP A 186 -8.78 -1.59 -11.06
C TRP A 186 -9.97 -2.21 -11.79
N ARG A 187 -9.68 -3.09 -12.74
CA ARG A 187 -10.63 -3.74 -13.66
C ARG A 187 -10.97 -5.16 -13.19
N PRO A 188 -12.06 -5.77 -13.67
CA PRO A 188 -12.38 -7.17 -13.38
C PRO A 188 -11.29 -8.17 -13.81
N ASP A 189 -10.58 -7.87 -14.88
CA ASP A 189 -9.55 -8.71 -15.53
C ASP A 189 -8.13 -8.37 -15.14
N GLY A 190 -7.91 -7.34 -14.30
CA GLY A 190 -6.58 -6.94 -13.88
C GLY A 190 -6.48 -5.51 -13.34
N CYS A 191 -5.25 -5.08 -13.11
CA CYS A 191 -4.96 -3.71 -12.71
C CYS A 191 -3.96 -3.07 -13.66
N ARG A 192 -4.18 -1.78 -13.96
CA ARG A 192 -3.25 -0.96 -14.72
C ARG A 192 -2.84 0.24 -13.86
N PHE A 193 -1.54 0.44 -13.74
CA PHE A 193 -0.95 1.57 -13.02
C PHE A 193 -0.17 2.43 -14.00
N ALA A 194 -0.37 3.74 -13.94
CA ALA A 194 0.36 4.70 -14.74
C ALA A 194 0.90 5.84 -13.87
N VAL A 195 2.07 6.35 -14.23
CA VAL A 195 2.67 7.55 -13.65
C VAL A 195 3.04 8.48 -14.80
N ASP A 196 2.60 9.75 -14.72
CA ASP A 196 2.81 10.76 -15.75
C ASP A 196 2.39 10.28 -17.15
N GLY A 197 1.24 9.59 -17.23
CA GLY A 197 0.69 9.03 -18.46
C GLY A 197 1.42 7.78 -18.99
N ARG A 198 2.48 7.30 -18.33
CA ARG A 198 3.21 6.08 -18.73
C ARG A 198 2.75 4.89 -17.89
N ILE A 199 2.42 3.78 -18.54
CA ILE A 199 2.10 2.53 -17.83
C ILE A 199 3.39 2.00 -17.17
N VAL A 200 3.33 1.83 -15.84
CA VAL A 200 4.44 1.32 -15.03
C VAL A 200 4.21 -0.12 -14.58
N LEU A 201 2.95 -0.54 -14.48
CA LEU A 201 2.57 -1.92 -14.22
C LEU A 201 1.22 -2.21 -14.90
N GLU A 202 1.15 -3.30 -15.63
CA GLU A 202 -0.09 -3.92 -16.09
C GLU A 202 -0.06 -5.39 -15.68
N THR A 203 -1.09 -5.83 -14.96
CA THR A 203 -1.16 -7.18 -14.40
C THR A 203 -2.55 -7.75 -14.53
N SER A 204 -2.66 -9.05 -14.74
CA SER A 204 -3.94 -9.78 -14.71
C SER A 204 -4.45 -10.05 -13.30
N HIS A 205 -3.72 -9.64 -12.27
CA HIS A 205 -4.19 -9.75 -10.90
C HIS A 205 -5.15 -8.61 -10.57
N SER A 206 -6.40 -8.99 -10.28
CA SER A 206 -7.47 -8.09 -9.84
C SER A 206 -7.93 -8.54 -8.45
N PRO A 207 -7.59 -7.81 -7.37
CA PRO A 207 -8.13 -8.12 -6.05
C PRO A 207 -9.65 -8.15 -6.08
N ARG A 208 -10.26 -9.16 -5.44
CA ARG A 208 -11.72 -9.38 -5.56
C ARG A 208 -12.55 -8.32 -4.84
N GLY A 209 -11.96 -7.67 -3.84
CA GLY A 209 -12.69 -6.69 -3.03
C GLY A 209 -13.85 -7.29 -2.19
N PRO A 210 -14.73 -6.46 -1.65
CA PRO A 210 -14.62 -5.00 -1.70
C PRO A 210 -13.44 -4.47 -0.89
N LEU A 211 -12.85 -3.36 -1.35
CA LEU A 211 -11.75 -2.66 -0.70
C LEU A 211 -12.20 -1.23 -0.33
N GLY A 212 -11.49 -0.59 0.59
CA GLY A 212 -11.62 0.83 0.87
C GLY A 212 -10.50 1.62 0.21
N PHE A 213 -10.74 2.89 -0.04
CA PHE A 213 -9.69 3.83 -0.38
C PHE A 213 -8.87 4.16 0.86
N ILE A 214 -7.57 4.31 0.68
CA ILE A 214 -6.63 4.79 1.69
C ILE A 214 -5.58 5.69 1.05
N CYS A 215 -5.23 6.74 1.78
CA CYS A 215 -4.08 7.60 1.52
C CYS A 215 -3.41 7.89 2.85
N TRP A 216 -2.11 7.57 3.00
CA TRP A 216 -1.46 7.62 4.31
C TRP A 216 0.03 7.94 4.24
N LEU A 217 0.55 8.42 5.36
CA LEU A 217 1.96 8.54 5.69
C LEU A 217 2.13 8.11 7.15
N ASP A 218 2.95 7.09 7.41
CA ASP A 218 3.22 6.58 8.74
C ASP A 218 4.69 6.23 8.97
N ASN A 219 5.06 5.92 10.22
CA ASN A 219 6.42 5.52 10.58
C ASN A 219 6.57 4.01 10.84
N GLN A 220 5.69 3.18 10.31
CA GLN A 220 5.78 1.72 10.47
C GLN A 220 6.85 1.09 9.58
N TYR A 221 7.28 -0.09 9.99
CA TYR A 221 7.99 -1.01 9.11
C TYR A 221 7.47 -2.44 9.25
N LEU A 222 7.56 -3.19 8.17
CA LEU A 222 7.25 -4.62 8.12
C LEU A 222 8.33 -5.35 7.31
N VAL A 223 8.91 -6.38 7.93
CA VAL A 223 9.77 -7.37 7.28
C VAL A 223 8.97 -8.66 7.15
N LEU A 224 8.65 -9.04 5.93
CA LEU A 224 7.94 -10.28 5.61
C LEU A 224 8.61 -10.93 4.39
N THR A 225 9.56 -11.82 4.65
CA THR A 225 10.37 -12.40 3.59
C THR A 225 9.87 -13.79 3.17
N PRO A 226 10.22 -14.25 1.95
CA PRO A 226 9.92 -15.62 1.51
C PRO A 226 10.48 -16.71 2.44
N ARG A 227 11.52 -16.38 3.21
CA ARG A 227 12.15 -17.29 4.19
C ARG A 227 11.42 -17.33 5.54
N GLY A 228 10.28 -16.64 5.67
CA GLY A 228 9.51 -16.61 6.91
C GLY A 228 10.06 -15.66 7.98
N ARG A 229 10.99 -14.75 7.65
CA ARG A 229 11.38 -13.70 8.60
C ARG A 229 10.21 -12.73 8.73
N PHE A 230 9.76 -12.55 9.97
CA PHE A 230 8.71 -11.60 10.31
C PHE A 230 9.23 -10.64 11.39
N ARG A 231 9.17 -9.35 11.12
CA ARG A 231 9.40 -8.28 12.09
C ARG A 231 8.50 -7.11 11.74
N ALA A 232 7.91 -6.51 12.73
CA ALA A 232 7.12 -5.29 12.58
C ALA A 232 7.45 -4.33 13.74
N GLY A 233 7.29 -3.05 13.49
CA GLY A 233 7.52 -2.02 14.49
C GLY A 233 7.39 -0.62 13.92
N THR A 234 7.88 0.35 14.67
CA THR A 234 7.88 1.77 14.29
C THR A 234 9.30 2.31 14.26
N LEU A 235 9.52 3.33 13.43
CA LEU A 235 10.78 4.05 13.31
C LEU A 235 10.70 5.37 14.08
N GLY A 236 11.77 5.74 14.78
CA GLY A 236 11.92 7.11 15.25
C GLY A 236 12.12 8.06 14.06
N LEU A 237 11.47 9.21 14.12
CA LEU A 237 11.61 10.28 13.15
C LEU A 237 12.38 11.42 13.79
N ALA A 238 13.56 11.76 13.24
CA ALA A 238 14.37 12.88 13.71
C ALA A 238 13.85 14.22 13.16
N ASP A 239 13.34 14.19 11.94
CA ASP A 239 12.88 15.36 11.22
C ASP A 239 11.42 15.21 10.79
N GLU A 240 10.79 16.35 10.51
CA GLU A 240 9.46 16.37 9.93
C GLU A 240 9.49 15.79 8.51
N GLN A 241 8.49 15.00 8.19
CA GLN A 241 8.26 14.53 6.82
C GLN A 241 6.79 14.70 6.45
N TRP A 242 6.54 14.86 5.14
CA TRP A 242 5.19 15.06 4.63
C TRP A 242 5.01 14.45 3.24
N MET A 243 3.75 14.19 2.91
CA MET A 243 3.24 13.89 1.58
C MET A 243 2.14 14.90 1.24
N GLU A 244 2.16 15.43 0.04
CA GLU A 244 1.12 16.30 -0.50
C GLU A 244 0.37 15.60 -1.62
N VAL A 245 -0.95 15.74 -1.62
CA VAL A 245 -1.86 15.17 -2.63
C VAL A 245 -2.79 16.25 -3.16
N ALA A 246 -2.92 16.29 -4.48
CA ALA A 246 -3.82 17.20 -5.21
C ALA A 246 -4.58 16.44 -6.31
N HIS A 247 -5.62 17.05 -6.86
CA HIS A 247 -6.39 16.53 -8.00
C HIS A 247 -6.94 15.12 -7.78
N PHE A 248 -7.36 14.84 -6.55
CA PHE A 248 -7.93 13.55 -6.19
C PHE A 248 -9.25 13.28 -6.89
N GLY A 249 -9.42 12.05 -7.38
CA GLY A 249 -10.68 11.57 -7.93
C GLY A 249 -10.74 10.05 -7.92
N ILE A 250 -11.92 9.52 -7.56
CA ILE A 250 -12.28 8.13 -7.76
C ILE A 250 -13.48 8.10 -8.69
N SER A 251 -13.39 7.32 -9.77
CA SER A 251 -14.49 7.04 -10.68
C SER A 251 -14.83 5.55 -10.66
N VAL A 252 -16.05 5.22 -11.05
CA VAL A 252 -16.52 3.84 -11.25
C VAL A 252 -17.05 3.77 -12.66
N ASP A 253 -16.52 2.86 -13.47
CA ASP A 253 -17.00 2.58 -14.83
C ASP A 253 -18.15 1.55 -14.80
#